data_bcfaa8ed402d2f35ecd705328dddee62
#
_entry.id   bcfaa8ed402d2f35ecd705328dddee62
#
_cell.length_a   1.000
_cell.length_b   1.000
_cell.length_c   1.000
_cell.angle_alpha   90.00
_cell.angle_beta   90.00
_cell.angle_gamma   90.00
#
_symmetry.space_group_name_H-M   'P 1'
#
loop_
_entity.id
_entity.type
_entity.pdbx_description
1 polymer ?
#
loop_
_entity_poly.entity_id
_entity_poly.type
_entity_poly.pdbx_seq_one_letter_code
_entity_poly.pdbx_strand_id
1 'polypeptide(L)'
;VDTGSEDRTKKIAEKYHARVFEQEWQDDFSRARNYSFSHAEMDYCMWLDADDIITKSEALKLKRWKEETDESSDVIMLRYVAGFDEKRNPTLVYYRERIVKRNKDFQWQGRVHETLAVRGRTEYLDCEIEHHSIKTEYSRRNLEIYQKMESDGEVLSARDRFYYGRELFYHREYVEAVDNLLKFLQLPEGFVENQVEACRVAARCCYELKQDGMALEFLYRGLTYRTPSGELCCDIGKHFFDRKKWEQAAFWYRNALQVSENAKTGGFVEKECYGYIPCIQLSVCWYYLGDIEKAFQYHCQAGTYKPYGREFLKNQQYFISVRQ
;
A
#
# COMPACT_ATOMS: atom_id res chain seq x y z
N VAL A 1 1.97 -1.02 -25.34
CA VAL A 1 3.41 -1.16 -25.66
C VAL A 1 3.89 -2.49 -25.13
N ASP A 2 4.64 -3.21 -25.93
CA ASP A 2 5.30 -4.46 -25.57
C ASP A 2 6.82 -4.22 -25.44
N THR A 3 7.41 -4.68 -24.33
CA THR A 3 8.82 -4.45 -24.02
C THR A 3 9.69 -5.71 -24.18
N GLY A 4 9.24 -6.66 -25.00
CA GLY A 4 9.99 -7.86 -25.31
C GLY A 4 9.32 -9.15 -24.81
N SER A 5 7.99 -9.27 -24.89
CA SER A 5 7.30 -10.51 -24.53
C SER A 5 7.68 -11.65 -25.47
N GLU A 6 8.06 -12.79 -24.87
CA GLU A 6 8.40 -14.02 -25.59
C GLU A 6 7.23 -15.02 -25.68
N ASP A 7 6.16 -14.74 -24.97
CA ASP A 7 4.95 -15.54 -24.91
C ASP A 7 3.90 -15.13 -25.96
N ARG A 8 2.64 -15.51 -25.76
CA ARG A 8 1.55 -15.17 -26.67
C ARG A 8 0.93 -13.77 -26.47
N THR A 9 1.52 -12.90 -25.63
CA THR A 9 0.96 -11.58 -25.27
C THR A 9 0.63 -10.74 -26.51
N LYS A 10 1.58 -10.58 -27.45
CA LYS A 10 1.36 -9.81 -28.68
C LYS A 10 0.21 -10.37 -29.52
N LYS A 11 0.19 -11.71 -29.75
CA LYS A 11 -0.87 -12.38 -30.51
C LYS A 11 -2.24 -12.25 -29.85
N ILE A 12 -2.30 -12.24 -28.52
CA ILE A 12 -3.54 -12.03 -27.79
C ILE A 12 -4.01 -10.58 -27.97
N ALA A 13 -3.14 -9.60 -27.84
CA ALA A 13 -3.48 -8.19 -28.04
C ALA A 13 -4.02 -7.94 -29.47
N GLU A 14 -3.36 -8.47 -30.48
CA GLU A 14 -3.78 -8.38 -31.87
C GLU A 14 -5.16 -9.01 -32.12
N LYS A 15 -5.45 -10.15 -31.49
CA LYS A 15 -6.76 -10.82 -31.56
C LYS A 15 -7.91 -9.91 -31.07
N TYR A 16 -7.60 -9.03 -30.12
CA TYR A 16 -8.57 -8.03 -29.61
C TYR A 16 -8.44 -6.67 -30.31
N HIS A 17 -7.82 -6.63 -31.49
CA HIS A 17 -7.65 -5.44 -32.34
C HIS A 17 -6.87 -4.30 -31.67
N ALA A 18 -6.00 -4.64 -30.71
CA ALA A 18 -5.10 -3.66 -30.09
C ALA A 18 -3.98 -3.29 -31.07
N ARG A 19 -3.60 -2.02 -31.10
CA ARG A 19 -2.37 -1.58 -31.77
C ARG A 19 -1.19 -1.93 -30.88
N VAL A 20 -0.28 -2.78 -31.34
CA VAL A 20 0.90 -3.20 -30.59
C VAL A 20 2.11 -2.43 -31.07
N PHE A 21 2.77 -1.71 -30.15
CA PHE A 21 4.00 -0.97 -30.40
C PHE A 21 5.11 -1.64 -29.60
N GLU A 22 6.26 -1.87 -30.22
CA GLU A 22 7.40 -2.51 -29.59
C GLU A 22 8.43 -1.48 -29.14
N GLN A 23 8.95 -1.65 -27.94
CA GLN A 23 10.04 -0.84 -27.39
C GLN A 23 10.98 -1.75 -26.61
N GLU A 24 12.27 -1.66 -26.86
CA GLU A 24 13.26 -2.40 -26.08
C GLU A 24 13.22 -1.97 -24.61
N TRP A 25 13.22 -2.95 -23.71
CA TRP A 25 13.27 -2.71 -22.28
C TRP A 25 14.60 -2.08 -21.86
N GLN A 26 14.55 -0.97 -21.13
CA GLN A 26 15.73 -0.20 -20.71
C GLN A 26 15.77 0.06 -19.20
N ASP A 27 15.26 -0.86 -18.39
CA ASP A 27 15.21 -0.74 -16.94
C ASP A 27 14.48 0.53 -16.47
N ASP A 28 13.41 0.92 -17.18
CA ASP A 28 12.67 2.16 -16.94
C ASP A 28 11.19 2.01 -17.33
N PHE A 29 10.32 1.86 -16.32
CA PHE A 29 8.88 1.76 -16.53
C PHE A 29 8.29 3.08 -17.02
N SER A 30 8.75 4.23 -16.50
CA SER A 30 8.21 5.53 -16.90
C SER A 30 8.41 5.78 -18.39
N ARG A 31 9.55 5.37 -18.93
CA ARG A 31 9.86 5.47 -20.35
C ARG A 31 8.88 4.64 -21.20
N ALA A 32 8.62 3.39 -20.80
CA ALA A 32 7.68 2.53 -21.51
C ALA A 32 6.24 3.10 -21.48
N ARG A 33 5.82 3.64 -20.31
CA ARG A 33 4.50 4.26 -20.17
C ARG A 33 4.39 5.58 -20.95
N ASN A 34 5.41 6.43 -20.93
CA ASN A 34 5.43 7.67 -21.72
C ASN A 34 5.39 7.36 -23.22
N TYR A 35 6.11 6.34 -23.66
CA TYR A 35 6.03 5.86 -25.05
C TYR A 35 4.61 5.36 -25.38
N SER A 36 3.96 4.63 -24.47
CA SER A 36 2.56 4.24 -24.65
C SER A 36 1.62 5.44 -24.76
N PHE A 37 1.80 6.45 -23.91
CA PHE A 37 0.98 7.67 -23.92
C PHE A 37 1.16 8.49 -25.19
N SER A 38 2.36 8.50 -25.78
CA SER A 38 2.63 9.22 -27.04
C SER A 38 1.84 8.68 -28.24
N HIS A 39 1.36 7.44 -28.15
CA HIS A 39 0.51 6.83 -29.18
C HIS A 39 -1.00 7.04 -28.96
N ALA A 40 -1.40 7.68 -27.86
CA ALA A 40 -2.80 7.99 -27.60
C ALA A 40 -3.28 9.12 -28.49
N GLU A 41 -4.47 8.99 -29.07
CA GLU A 41 -5.05 9.96 -30.04
C GLU A 41 -6.32 10.63 -29.52
N MET A 42 -7.01 10.02 -28.53
CA MET A 42 -8.28 10.51 -28.01
C MET A 42 -8.08 11.60 -26.95
N ASP A 43 -9.16 12.21 -26.45
CA ASP A 43 -9.11 13.32 -25.50
C ASP A 43 -8.57 12.93 -24.13
N TYR A 44 -8.78 11.67 -23.74
CA TYR A 44 -8.28 11.09 -22.50
C TYR A 44 -7.41 9.87 -22.76
N CYS A 45 -6.37 9.71 -21.92
CA CYS A 45 -5.56 8.50 -21.82
C CYS A 45 -5.98 7.72 -20.57
N MET A 46 -6.27 6.44 -20.74
CA MET A 46 -6.45 5.50 -19.63
C MET A 46 -5.31 4.49 -19.64
N TRP A 47 -4.81 4.14 -18.46
CA TRP A 47 -3.76 3.13 -18.33
C TRP A 47 -4.20 1.99 -17.42
N LEU A 48 -3.73 0.80 -17.75
CA LEU A 48 -3.93 -0.45 -17.02
C LEU A 48 -2.65 -1.26 -17.06
N ASP A 49 -2.38 -1.97 -15.96
CA ASP A 49 -1.35 -2.99 -15.93
C ASP A 49 -1.89 -4.30 -16.52
N ALA A 50 -1.01 -5.20 -16.98
CA ALA A 50 -1.44 -6.43 -17.65
C ALA A 50 -2.18 -7.42 -16.72
N ASP A 51 -2.04 -7.23 -15.41
CA ASP A 51 -2.70 -8.00 -14.34
C ASP A 51 -3.84 -7.20 -13.65
N ASP A 52 -4.25 -6.06 -14.23
CA ASP A 52 -5.43 -5.32 -13.80
C ASP A 52 -6.70 -5.84 -14.50
N ILE A 53 -7.78 -5.93 -13.74
CA ILE A 53 -9.09 -6.38 -14.22
C ILE A 53 -10.14 -5.31 -13.95
N ILE A 54 -10.90 -4.98 -14.98
CA ILE A 54 -12.15 -4.22 -14.89
C ILE A 54 -13.30 -5.20 -15.08
N THR A 55 -14.12 -5.39 -14.05
CA THR A 55 -15.28 -6.29 -14.15
C THR A 55 -16.31 -5.70 -15.14
N LYS A 56 -17.21 -6.56 -15.61
CA LYS A 56 -18.27 -6.11 -16.54
C LYS A 56 -19.15 -4.99 -15.96
N SER A 57 -19.45 -5.05 -14.67
CA SER A 57 -20.21 -3.99 -13.97
C SER A 57 -19.45 -2.67 -13.92
N GLU A 58 -18.16 -2.71 -13.64
CA GLU A 58 -17.32 -1.53 -13.58
C GLU A 58 -17.07 -0.92 -14.98
N ALA A 59 -16.93 -1.76 -16.00
CA ALA A 59 -16.86 -1.30 -17.39
C ALA A 59 -18.14 -0.55 -17.84
N LEU A 60 -19.32 -0.95 -17.34
CA LEU A 60 -20.56 -0.22 -17.61
C LEU A 60 -20.60 1.15 -16.91
N LYS A 61 -20.03 1.29 -15.70
CA LYS A 61 -19.89 2.59 -15.05
C LYS A 61 -18.98 3.52 -15.82
N LEU A 62 -17.83 3.01 -16.29
CA LEU A 62 -16.91 3.78 -17.15
C LEU A 62 -17.56 4.23 -18.45
N LYS A 63 -18.34 3.34 -19.09
CA LYS A 63 -19.07 3.68 -20.30
C LYS A 63 -20.07 4.81 -20.06
N ARG A 64 -20.85 4.73 -18.98
CA ARG A 64 -21.80 5.78 -18.58
C ARG A 64 -21.09 7.10 -18.31
N TRP A 65 -20.01 7.08 -17.52
CA TRP A 65 -19.21 8.27 -17.27
C TRP A 65 -18.74 8.92 -18.59
N LYS A 66 -18.24 8.12 -19.55
CA LYS A 66 -17.81 8.61 -20.85
C LYS A 66 -18.95 9.28 -21.65
N GLU A 67 -20.19 8.81 -21.51
CA GLU A 67 -21.36 9.37 -22.19
C GLU A 67 -21.90 10.63 -21.50
N GLU A 68 -21.71 10.78 -20.19
CA GLU A 68 -22.29 11.84 -19.37
C GLU A 68 -21.27 12.95 -18.99
N THR A 69 -19.96 12.72 -19.17
CA THR A 69 -18.93 13.68 -18.76
C THR A 69 -19.01 14.99 -19.55
N ASP A 70 -18.84 16.11 -18.84
CA ASP A 70 -18.69 17.44 -19.45
C ASP A 70 -17.24 17.74 -19.88
N GLU A 71 -16.36 16.75 -19.78
CA GLU A 71 -14.92 16.83 -20.10
C GLU A 71 -14.17 17.94 -19.34
N SER A 72 -14.71 18.43 -18.25
CA SER A 72 -14.10 19.52 -17.48
C SER A 72 -12.95 19.04 -16.57
N SER A 73 -12.91 17.74 -16.23
CA SER A 73 -11.92 17.17 -15.35
C SER A 73 -10.62 16.83 -16.09
N ASP A 74 -9.48 17.16 -15.48
CA ASP A 74 -8.16 16.87 -16.02
C ASP A 74 -7.65 15.49 -15.61
N VAL A 75 -8.09 15.01 -14.43
CA VAL A 75 -7.68 13.75 -13.82
C VAL A 75 -8.88 13.04 -13.22
N ILE A 76 -9.07 11.78 -13.55
CA ILE A 76 -10.12 10.95 -12.97
C ILE A 76 -9.46 9.84 -12.14
N MET A 77 -9.78 9.86 -10.84
CA MET A 77 -9.31 8.92 -9.85
C MET A 77 -10.28 7.74 -9.77
N LEU A 78 -9.78 6.53 -9.95
CA LEU A 78 -10.55 5.30 -9.78
C LEU A 78 -10.08 4.55 -8.54
N ARG A 79 -10.97 3.77 -7.94
CA ARG A 79 -10.63 2.90 -6.81
C ARG A 79 -9.80 1.72 -7.31
N TYR A 80 -8.64 1.54 -6.71
CA TYR A 80 -7.74 0.44 -7.02
C TYR A 80 -7.73 -0.56 -5.87
N VAL A 81 -8.20 -1.76 -6.15
CA VAL A 81 -8.25 -2.86 -5.19
C VAL A 81 -6.98 -3.69 -5.37
N ALA A 82 -5.99 -3.45 -4.51
CA ALA A 82 -4.66 -4.05 -4.61
C ALA A 82 -4.49 -5.32 -3.78
N GLY A 83 -5.45 -5.66 -2.93
CA GLY A 83 -5.39 -6.86 -2.10
C GLY A 83 -6.75 -7.41 -1.74
N PHE A 84 -6.81 -8.72 -1.55
CA PHE A 84 -8.02 -9.45 -1.18
C PHE A 84 -7.72 -10.45 -0.06
N ASP A 85 -8.74 -10.73 0.76
CA ASP A 85 -8.70 -11.85 1.70
C ASP A 85 -9.04 -13.21 0.99
N GLU A 86 -9.00 -14.30 1.76
CA GLU A 86 -9.34 -15.64 1.26
C GLU A 86 -10.77 -15.75 0.71
N LYS A 87 -11.67 -14.86 1.12
CA LYS A 87 -13.07 -14.78 0.67
C LYS A 87 -13.28 -13.75 -0.44
N ARG A 88 -12.20 -13.23 -1.01
CA ARG A 88 -12.22 -12.19 -2.05
C ARG A 88 -12.78 -10.84 -1.58
N ASN A 89 -12.81 -10.55 -0.26
CA ASN A 89 -13.12 -9.22 0.20
C ASN A 89 -11.89 -8.31 0.05
N PRO A 90 -12.06 -7.05 -0.39
CA PRO A 90 -10.97 -6.10 -0.51
C PRO A 90 -10.28 -5.81 0.84
N THR A 91 -8.95 -5.98 0.90
CA THR A 91 -8.14 -5.70 2.10
C THR A 91 -7.28 -4.46 1.97
N LEU A 92 -6.91 -4.11 0.72
CA LEU A 92 -6.13 -2.92 0.41
C LEU A 92 -6.78 -2.18 -0.76
N VAL A 93 -7.28 -0.98 -0.50
CA VAL A 93 -7.96 -0.14 -1.50
C VAL A 93 -7.48 1.29 -1.38
N TYR A 94 -7.17 1.91 -2.52
CA TYR A 94 -6.82 3.34 -2.59
C TYR A 94 -7.18 3.91 -3.96
N TYR A 95 -7.20 5.22 -4.07
CA TYR A 95 -7.48 5.88 -5.34
C TYR A 95 -6.20 6.04 -6.17
N ARG A 96 -6.29 5.79 -7.49
CA ARG A 96 -5.23 6.02 -8.47
C ARG A 96 -5.74 6.87 -9.62
N GLU A 97 -4.87 7.69 -10.15
CA GLU A 97 -5.04 8.49 -11.35
C GLU A 97 -5.08 7.60 -12.60
N ARG A 98 -6.23 7.03 -12.92
CA ARG A 98 -6.35 6.03 -14.00
C ARG A 98 -6.71 6.61 -15.36
N ILE A 99 -7.39 7.77 -15.40
CA ILE A 99 -7.74 8.44 -16.63
C ILE A 99 -7.27 9.89 -16.53
N VAL A 100 -6.56 10.36 -17.54
CA VAL A 100 -6.01 11.72 -17.57
C VAL A 100 -6.22 12.37 -18.93
N LYS A 101 -6.41 13.68 -18.93
CA LYS A 101 -6.64 14.47 -20.13
C LYS A 101 -5.37 14.54 -20.97
N ARG A 102 -5.40 14.07 -22.22
CA ARG A 102 -4.22 13.95 -23.09
C ARG A 102 -3.54 15.31 -23.37
N ASN A 103 -4.31 16.37 -23.59
CA ASN A 103 -3.77 17.70 -23.93
C ASN A 103 -3.08 18.41 -22.75
N LYS A 104 -3.04 17.82 -21.56
CA LYS A 104 -2.29 18.32 -20.40
C LYS A 104 -0.84 17.82 -20.37
N ASP A 105 -0.50 16.92 -21.27
CA ASP A 105 0.86 16.37 -21.43
C ASP A 105 1.47 15.86 -20.11
N PHE A 106 0.69 15.06 -19.38
CA PHE A 106 1.16 14.42 -18.15
C PHE A 106 2.23 13.39 -18.45
N GLN A 107 3.33 13.44 -17.70
CA GLN A 107 4.47 12.55 -17.87
C GLN A 107 4.65 11.62 -16.67
N TRP A 108 4.95 10.38 -16.95
CA TRP A 108 5.39 9.41 -15.95
C TRP A 108 6.82 9.71 -15.52
N GLN A 109 7.10 9.57 -14.24
CA GLN A 109 8.39 9.86 -13.62
C GLN A 109 8.81 8.71 -12.69
N GLY A 110 10.12 8.43 -12.66
CA GLY A 110 10.71 7.35 -11.88
C GLY A 110 10.87 6.07 -12.68
N ARG A 111 12.07 5.45 -12.63
CA ARG A 111 12.33 4.20 -13.35
C ARG A 111 11.52 3.03 -12.82
N VAL A 112 11.32 3.01 -11.49
CA VAL A 112 10.56 1.99 -10.75
C VAL A 112 9.60 2.71 -9.81
N HIS A 113 8.47 2.08 -9.51
CA HIS A 113 7.39 2.67 -8.72
C HIS A 113 6.99 4.05 -9.28
N GLU A 114 6.93 4.13 -10.59
CA GLU A 114 6.66 5.33 -11.35
C GLU A 114 5.34 5.97 -10.96
N THR A 115 5.29 7.27 -11.07
CA THR A 115 4.11 8.07 -10.77
C THR A 115 3.80 9.02 -11.92
N LEU A 116 2.53 9.25 -12.15
CA LEU A 116 2.10 10.25 -13.10
C LEU A 116 1.98 11.59 -12.38
N ALA A 117 2.78 12.58 -12.79
CA ALA A 117 2.79 13.91 -12.19
C ALA A 117 1.54 14.70 -12.60
N VAL A 118 0.40 14.38 -11.98
CA VAL A 118 -0.90 14.97 -12.31
C VAL A 118 -1.13 16.32 -11.63
N ARG A 119 -1.89 17.19 -12.30
CA ARG A 119 -2.31 18.51 -11.82
C ARG A 119 -3.65 18.91 -12.46
N GLY A 120 -4.33 19.85 -11.85
CA GLY A 120 -5.60 20.38 -12.39
C GLY A 120 -6.82 19.81 -11.66
N ARG A 121 -7.97 19.93 -12.33
CA ARG A 121 -9.26 19.52 -11.76
C ARG A 121 -9.34 18.00 -11.68
N THR A 122 -9.52 17.50 -10.47
CA THR A 122 -9.59 16.05 -10.17
C THR A 122 -11.02 15.65 -9.84
N GLU A 123 -11.48 14.58 -10.47
CA GLU A 123 -12.75 13.91 -10.23
C GLU A 123 -12.52 12.51 -9.64
N TYR A 124 -13.38 12.09 -8.71
CA TYR A 124 -13.35 10.76 -8.11
C TYR A 124 -14.56 9.98 -8.61
N LEU A 125 -14.32 8.92 -9.37
CA LEU A 125 -15.36 8.06 -9.90
C LEU A 125 -15.51 6.80 -9.04
N ASP A 126 -16.75 6.43 -8.72
CA ASP A 126 -17.05 5.16 -8.04
C ASP A 126 -16.99 3.98 -9.03
N CYS A 127 -15.78 3.72 -9.47
CA CYS A 127 -15.44 2.62 -10.35
C CYS A 127 -14.17 1.93 -9.83
N GLU A 128 -14.16 0.61 -9.85
CA GLU A 128 -13.09 -0.20 -9.29
C GLU A 128 -12.25 -0.88 -10.39
N ILE A 129 -10.94 -0.93 -10.15
CA ILE A 129 -10.00 -1.75 -10.89
C ILE A 129 -9.36 -2.71 -9.90
N GLU A 130 -9.45 -4.00 -10.18
CA GLU A 130 -8.89 -5.05 -9.36
C GLU A 130 -7.50 -5.45 -9.87
N HIS A 131 -6.52 -5.52 -8.95
CA HIS A 131 -5.20 -6.05 -9.27
C HIS A 131 -5.11 -7.54 -8.93
N HIS A 132 -4.85 -8.36 -9.94
CA HIS A 132 -4.77 -9.81 -9.82
C HIS A 132 -3.33 -10.28 -10.03
N SER A 133 -2.43 -9.92 -9.11
CA SER A 133 -1.05 -10.39 -9.18
C SER A 133 -0.99 -11.93 -9.17
N ILE A 134 -0.37 -12.49 -10.19
CA ILE A 134 -0.13 -13.94 -10.34
C ILE A 134 1.22 -14.33 -9.72
N LYS A 135 2.02 -13.35 -9.28
CA LYS A 135 3.38 -13.59 -8.81
C LYS A 135 3.38 -14.26 -7.44
N THR A 136 3.99 -15.43 -7.36
CA THR A 136 4.22 -16.17 -6.11
C THR A 136 5.51 -15.77 -5.40
N GLU A 137 6.43 -15.09 -6.09
CA GLU A 137 7.72 -14.65 -5.57
C GLU A 137 7.99 -13.19 -5.91
N TYR A 138 8.66 -12.49 -5.00
CA TYR A 138 9.11 -11.11 -5.20
C TYR A 138 10.30 -11.10 -6.17
N SER A 139 10.11 -10.50 -7.35
CA SER A 139 11.18 -10.38 -8.36
C SER A 139 12.25 -9.39 -7.89
N ARG A 140 13.51 -9.73 -8.04
CA ARG A 140 14.63 -8.82 -7.74
C ARG A 140 14.79 -7.67 -8.75
N ARG A 141 14.06 -7.69 -9.87
CA ARG A 141 14.18 -6.69 -10.94
C ARG A 141 14.16 -5.24 -10.44
N ASN A 142 13.20 -4.89 -9.58
CA ASN A 142 13.11 -3.53 -9.05
C ASN A 142 14.33 -3.16 -8.21
N LEU A 143 14.77 -4.07 -7.35
CA LEU A 143 15.97 -3.91 -6.55
C LEU A 143 17.21 -3.71 -7.42
N GLU A 144 17.37 -4.53 -8.46
CA GLU A 144 18.50 -4.46 -9.40
C GLU A 144 18.54 -3.14 -10.16
N ILE A 145 17.37 -2.59 -10.53
CA ILE A 145 17.28 -1.27 -11.17
C ILE A 145 17.80 -0.18 -10.21
N TYR A 146 17.38 -0.18 -8.93
CA TYR A 146 17.86 0.79 -7.95
C TYR A 146 19.35 0.64 -7.67
N GLN A 147 19.87 -0.59 -7.54
CA GLN A 147 21.29 -0.87 -7.36
C GLN A 147 22.12 -0.35 -8.54
N LYS A 148 21.59 -0.54 -9.77
CA LYS A 148 22.23 -0.01 -10.99
C LYS A 148 22.23 1.53 -10.99
N MET A 149 21.11 2.18 -10.69
CA MET A 149 21.05 3.65 -10.59
C MET A 149 22.09 4.19 -9.60
N GLU A 150 22.24 3.54 -8.44
CA GLU A 150 23.21 3.95 -7.42
C GLU A 150 24.66 3.71 -7.89
N SER A 151 24.94 2.56 -8.54
CA SER A 151 26.27 2.25 -9.09
C SER A 151 26.68 3.17 -10.25
N ASP A 152 25.71 3.62 -11.04
CA ASP A 152 25.90 4.56 -12.15
C ASP A 152 26.07 6.02 -11.65
N GLY A 153 25.97 6.25 -10.34
CA GLY A 153 26.13 7.56 -9.71
C GLY A 153 24.91 8.47 -9.88
N GLU A 154 23.74 7.92 -10.19
CA GLU A 154 22.54 8.72 -10.31
C GLU A 154 22.07 9.25 -8.95
N VAL A 155 21.56 10.48 -8.94
CA VAL A 155 20.96 11.07 -7.74
C VAL A 155 19.55 10.54 -7.57
N LEU A 156 19.36 9.67 -6.58
CA LEU A 156 18.06 9.13 -6.24
C LEU A 156 17.17 10.21 -5.59
N SER A 157 15.97 10.42 -6.13
CA SER A 157 14.96 11.31 -5.55
C SER A 157 14.49 10.79 -4.17
N ALA A 158 13.76 11.63 -3.41
CA ALA A 158 13.15 11.21 -2.16
C ALA A 158 12.23 9.99 -2.36
N ARG A 159 11.47 9.96 -3.46
CA ARG A 159 10.62 8.82 -3.82
C ARG A 159 11.45 7.56 -4.09
N ASP A 160 12.52 7.67 -4.87
CA ASP A 160 13.39 6.53 -5.18
C ASP A 160 14.03 5.96 -3.91
N ARG A 161 14.55 6.82 -3.02
CA ARG A 161 15.14 6.39 -1.74
C ARG A 161 14.14 5.64 -0.86
N PHE A 162 12.90 6.12 -0.78
CA PHE A 162 11.84 5.46 -0.03
C PHE A 162 11.54 4.06 -0.58
N TYR A 163 11.30 3.95 -1.89
CA TYR A 163 10.96 2.67 -2.50
C TYR A 163 12.16 1.71 -2.56
N TYR A 164 13.38 2.23 -2.76
CA TYR A 164 14.59 1.41 -2.68
C TYR A 164 14.74 0.79 -1.29
N GLY A 165 14.55 1.56 -0.22
CA GLY A 165 14.54 1.03 1.15
C GLY A 165 13.48 -0.05 1.35
N ARG A 166 12.30 0.07 0.74
CA ARG A 166 11.27 -0.97 0.79
C ARG A 166 11.64 -2.21 -0.01
N GLU A 167 12.21 -2.08 -1.20
CA GLU A 167 12.70 -3.23 -1.99
C GLU A 167 13.76 -4.00 -1.22
N LEU A 168 14.73 -3.31 -0.60
CA LEU A 168 15.74 -3.92 0.25
C LEU A 168 15.09 -4.68 1.42
N PHE A 169 14.07 -4.12 2.09
CA PHE A 169 13.32 -4.80 3.14
C PHE A 169 12.65 -6.09 2.63
N TYR A 170 11.97 -6.06 1.48
CA TYR A 170 11.31 -7.23 0.92
C TYR A 170 12.30 -8.33 0.54
N HIS A 171 13.53 -7.96 0.17
CA HIS A 171 14.62 -8.88 -0.12
C HIS A 171 15.47 -9.23 1.11
N ARG A 172 15.07 -8.81 2.32
CA ARG A 172 15.72 -9.09 3.60
C ARG A 172 17.12 -8.49 3.76
N GLU A 173 17.45 -7.51 2.96
CA GLU A 173 18.68 -6.70 3.05
C GLU A 173 18.43 -5.57 4.07
N TYR A 174 18.26 -5.97 5.37
CA TYR A 174 17.72 -5.10 6.40
C TYR A 174 18.64 -3.95 6.81
N VAL A 175 19.95 -4.14 6.79
CA VAL A 175 20.93 -3.10 7.16
C VAL A 175 20.90 -1.99 6.10
N GLU A 176 20.98 -2.37 4.83
CA GLU A 176 20.91 -1.46 3.68
C GLU A 176 19.55 -0.77 3.59
N ALA A 177 18.46 -1.50 3.95
CA ALA A 177 17.12 -0.92 4.01
C ALA A 177 17.05 0.22 5.03
N VAL A 178 17.56 0.02 6.25
CA VAL A 178 17.61 1.07 7.28
C VAL A 178 18.42 2.26 6.82
N ASP A 179 19.60 2.06 6.22
CA ASP A 179 20.45 3.14 5.71
C ASP A 179 19.72 3.98 4.64
N ASN A 180 19.10 3.34 3.66
CA ASN A 180 18.35 4.05 2.61
C ASN A 180 17.12 4.78 3.14
N LEU A 181 16.37 4.17 4.08
CA LEU A 181 15.24 4.82 4.72
C LEU A 181 15.68 6.02 5.58
N LEU A 182 16.82 5.92 6.27
CA LEU A 182 17.40 7.07 6.99
C LEU A 182 17.81 8.20 6.06
N LYS A 183 18.45 7.90 4.92
CA LYS A 183 18.76 8.89 3.88
C LYS A 183 17.47 9.57 3.39
N PHE A 184 16.41 8.81 3.11
CA PHE A 184 15.11 9.36 2.75
C PHE A 184 14.55 10.30 3.83
N LEU A 185 14.55 9.89 5.09
CA LEU A 185 14.01 10.66 6.22
C LEU A 185 14.82 11.94 6.55
N GLN A 186 15.96 12.15 5.92
CA GLN A 186 16.75 13.39 5.99
C GLN A 186 16.42 14.37 4.88
N LEU A 187 15.73 13.93 3.82
CA LEU A 187 15.34 14.78 2.71
C LEU A 187 14.11 15.64 3.08
N PRO A 188 14.11 16.95 2.76
CA PRO A 188 13.00 17.84 3.10
C PRO A 188 11.73 17.58 2.29
N GLU A 189 11.84 16.93 1.14
CA GLU A 189 10.80 16.76 0.12
C GLU A 189 10.01 15.44 0.29
N GLY A 190 10.14 14.78 1.43
CA GLY A 190 9.46 13.52 1.69
C GLY A 190 7.95 13.69 1.84
N PHE A 191 7.17 12.91 1.08
CA PHE A 191 5.72 12.83 1.30
C PHE A 191 5.44 12.26 2.70
N VAL A 192 4.57 12.93 3.47
CA VAL A 192 4.37 12.64 4.91
C VAL A 192 3.98 11.18 5.17
N GLU A 193 3.10 10.61 4.37
CA GLU A 193 2.69 9.22 4.49
C GLU A 193 3.87 8.26 4.26
N ASN A 194 4.74 8.59 3.31
CA ASN A 194 5.96 7.82 3.07
C ASN A 194 6.96 7.97 4.22
N GLN A 195 7.03 9.14 4.89
CA GLN A 195 7.91 9.34 6.04
C GLN A 195 7.45 8.48 7.24
N VAL A 196 6.15 8.42 7.50
CA VAL A 196 5.58 7.53 8.54
C VAL A 196 5.83 6.07 8.18
N GLU A 197 5.54 5.66 6.94
CA GLU A 197 5.75 4.28 6.50
C GLU A 197 7.25 3.90 6.50
N ALA A 198 8.16 4.82 6.13
CA ALA A 198 9.60 4.58 6.23
C ALA A 198 10.04 4.30 7.67
N CYS A 199 9.49 5.02 8.65
CA CYS A 199 9.74 4.75 10.07
C CYS A 199 9.23 3.36 10.47
N ARG A 200 8.04 2.95 10.01
CA ARG A 200 7.46 1.63 10.27
C ARG A 200 8.30 0.51 9.67
N VAL A 201 8.72 0.67 8.40
CA VAL A 201 9.56 -0.32 7.70
C VAL A 201 10.95 -0.41 8.36
N ALA A 202 11.57 0.73 8.70
CA ALA A 202 12.85 0.75 9.41
C ALA A 202 12.74 0.05 10.78
N ALA A 203 11.65 0.25 11.52
CA ALA A 203 11.40 -0.45 12.76
C ALA A 203 11.28 -1.98 12.55
N ARG A 204 10.58 -2.42 11.49
CA ARG A 204 10.50 -3.84 11.12
C ARG A 204 11.88 -4.43 10.81
N CYS A 205 12.72 -3.70 10.05
CA CYS A 205 14.10 -4.11 9.80
C CYS A 205 14.88 -4.26 11.12
N CYS A 206 14.77 -3.29 12.03
CA CYS A 206 15.44 -3.32 13.33
C CYS A 206 15.00 -4.51 14.19
N TYR A 207 13.71 -4.92 14.16
CA TYR A 207 13.25 -6.13 14.83
C TYR A 207 13.90 -7.40 14.25
N GLU A 208 14.03 -7.51 12.94
CA GLU A 208 14.73 -8.63 12.32
C GLU A 208 16.21 -8.67 12.71
N LEU A 209 16.84 -7.50 12.87
CA LEU A 209 18.21 -7.33 13.33
C LEU A 209 18.37 -7.45 14.87
N LYS A 210 17.28 -7.73 15.62
CA LYS A 210 17.27 -7.80 17.11
C LYS A 210 17.67 -6.48 17.78
N GLN A 211 17.40 -5.36 17.16
CA GLN A 211 17.68 -4.00 17.64
C GLN A 211 16.39 -3.32 18.14
N ASP A 212 15.76 -3.92 19.15
CA ASP A 212 14.43 -3.55 19.64
C ASP A 212 14.32 -2.09 20.12
N GLY A 213 15.38 -1.53 20.71
CA GLY A 213 15.40 -0.13 21.13
C GLY A 213 15.33 0.82 19.94
N MET A 214 16.16 0.57 18.93
CA MET A 214 16.16 1.36 17.69
C MET A 214 14.83 1.23 16.95
N ALA A 215 14.21 0.04 16.97
CA ALA A 215 12.88 -0.14 16.38
C ALA A 215 11.84 0.79 17.02
N LEU A 216 11.83 0.91 18.36
CA LEU A 216 10.91 1.81 19.05
C LEU A 216 11.22 3.29 18.76
N GLU A 217 12.49 3.67 18.65
CA GLU A 217 12.89 5.02 18.27
C GLU A 217 12.34 5.41 16.88
N PHE A 218 12.43 4.51 15.90
CA PHE A 218 11.82 4.73 14.58
C PHE A 218 10.30 4.89 14.67
N LEU A 219 9.60 4.03 15.42
CA LEU A 219 8.15 4.15 15.59
C LEU A 219 7.78 5.50 16.22
N TYR A 220 8.50 5.95 17.25
CA TYR A 220 8.26 7.27 17.86
C TYR A 220 8.61 8.43 16.93
N ARG A 221 9.65 8.30 16.09
CA ARG A 221 9.94 9.25 15.05
C ARG A 221 8.75 9.44 14.09
N GLY A 222 8.02 8.36 13.76
CA GLY A 222 6.80 8.45 12.97
C GLY A 222 5.75 9.41 13.52
N LEU A 223 5.67 9.58 14.85
CA LEU A 223 4.77 10.53 15.52
C LEU A 223 5.13 12.00 15.28
N THR A 224 6.37 12.30 14.87
CA THR A 224 6.80 13.68 14.62
C THR A 224 6.31 14.25 13.31
N TYR A 225 5.87 13.39 12.38
CA TYR A 225 5.45 13.81 11.04
C TYR A 225 3.97 14.17 10.97
N ARG A 226 3.12 13.46 11.71
CA ARG A 226 1.66 13.70 11.76
C ARG A 226 1.00 13.04 12.96
N THR A 227 -0.28 13.34 13.18
CA THR A 227 -1.13 12.55 14.09
C THR A 227 -1.05 11.08 13.75
N PRO A 228 -0.86 10.19 14.75
CA PRO A 228 -0.63 8.77 14.49
C PRO A 228 -1.80 8.13 13.74
N SER A 229 -1.48 7.26 12.80
CA SER A 229 -2.46 6.39 12.14
C SER A 229 -2.76 5.15 12.99
N GLY A 230 -3.81 4.42 12.64
CA GLY A 230 -4.13 3.13 13.29
C GLY A 230 -2.99 2.15 13.19
N GLU A 231 -2.30 2.10 12.04
CA GLU A 231 -1.14 1.24 11.79
C GLU A 231 0.03 1.56 12.73
N LEU A 232 0.39 2.85 12.85
CA LEU A 232 1.49 3.26 13.73
C LEU A 232 1.16 2.99 15.20
N CYS A 233 -0.08 3.24 15.62
CA CYS A 233 -0.55 2.87 16.96
C CYS A 233 -0.46 1.36 17.20
N CYS A 234 -0.86 0.54 16.23
CA CYS A 234 -0.77 -0.91 16.30
C CYS A 234 0.68 -1.41 16.38
N ASP A 235 1.60 -0.83 15.59
CA ASP A 235 3.01 -1.21 15.60
C ASP A 235 3.67 -0.88 16.96
N ILE A 236 3.37 0.31 17.54
CA ILE A 236 3.86 0.67 18.89
C ILE A 236 3.20 -0.23 19.94
N GLY A 237 1.89 -0.48 19.83
CA GLY A 237 1.17 -1.40 20.70
C GLY A 237 1.79 -2.80 20.69
N LYS A 238 2.13 -3.30 19.51
CA LYS A 238 2.79 -4.60 19.33
C LYS A 238 4.18 -4.63 19.97
N HIS A 239 4.96 -3.57 19.86
CA HIS A 239 6.27 -3.49 20.56
C HIS A 239 6.14 -3.76 22.05
N PHE A 240 5.17 -3.13 22.72
CA PHE A 240 4.93 -3.32 24.14
C PHE A 240 4.28 -4.68 24.46
N PHE A 241 3.38 -5.13 23.61
CA PHE A 241 2.70 -6.42 23.74
C PHE A 241 3.68 -7.59 23.72
N ASP A 242 4.60 -7.63 22.76
CA ASP A 242 5.60 -8.68 22.63
C ASP A 242 6.53 -8.75 23.85
N ARG A 243 6.66 -7.63 24.59
CA ARG A 243 7.45 -7.51 25.82
C ARG A 243 6.62 -7.64 27.10
N LYS A 244 5.34 -8.09 26.95
CA LYS A 244 4.39 -8.29 28.07
C LYS A 244 4.15 -7.02 28.90
N LYS A 245 4.36 -5.84 28.32
CA LYS A 245 4.05 -4.55 28.93
C LYS A 245 2.58 -4.19 28.62
N TRP A 246 1.67 -4.88 29.30
CA TRP A 246 0.27 -4.93 28.95
C TRP A 246 -0.46 -3.58 29.03
N GLU A 247 -0.12 -2.75 30.02
CA GLU A 247 -0.72 -1.41 30.17
C GLU A 247 -0.35 -0.50 29.00
N GLN A 248 0.94 -0.46 28.64
CA GLN A 248 1.44 0.34 27.53
C GLN A 248 0.87 -0.17 26.20
N ALA A 249 0.82 -1.48 26.01
CA ALA A 249 0.20 -2.07 24.82
C ALA A 249 -1.28 -1.69 24.72
N ALA A 250 -2.04 -1.82 25.82
CA ALA A 250 -3.45 -1.46 25.86
C ALA A 250 -3.69 0.03 25.60
N PHE A 251 -2.79 0.91 26.05
CA PHE A 251 -2.86 2.34 25.75
C PHE A 251 -2.80 2.57 24.25
N TRP A 252 -1.82 2.01 23.55
CA TRP A 252 -1.64 2.25 22.11
C TRP A 252 -2.73 1.60 21.25
N TYR A 253 -3.18 0.39 21.60
CA TYR A 253 -4.28 -0.24 20.88
C TYR A 253 -5.62 0.50 21.08
N ARG A 254 -5.88 1.11 22.25
CA ARG A 254 -7.04 1.98 22.44
C ARG A 254 -6.96 3.24 21.56
N ASN A 255 -5.77 3.83 21.44
CA ASN A 255 -5.58 4.96 20.53
C ASN A 255 -5.87 4.57 19.07
N ALA A 256 -5.45 3.38 18.63
CA ALA A 256 -5.76 2.90 17.29
C ALA A 256 -7.27 2.86 16.99
N LEU A 257 -8.11 2.52 17.98
CA LEU A 257 -9.59 2.52 17.85
C LEU A 257 -10.20 3.93 17.80
N GLN A 258 -9.47 4.96 18.23
CA GLN A 258 -9.96 6.35 18.22
C GLN A 258 -9.57 7.10 16.95
N VAL A 259 -8.65 6.56 16.18
CA VAL A 259 -8.19 7.18 14.92
C VAL A 259 -9.17 6.82 13.80
N SER A 260 -9.52 7.81 12.99
CA SER A 260 -10.34 7.59 11.79
C SER A 260 -9.48 7.10 10.63
N GLU A 261 -9.96 6.09 9.92
CA GLU A 261 -9.40 5.67 8.65
C GLU A 261 -9.49 6.84 7.64
N ASN A 262 -8.39 7.17 6.98
CA ASN A 262 -8.37 8.19 5.94
C ASN A 262 -7.70 7.67 4.66
N ALA A 263 -8.47 6.96 3.85
CA ALA A 263 -8.01 6.41 2.58
C ALA A 263 -7.65 7.47 1.52
N LYS A 264 -8.07 8.73 1.71
CA LYS A 264 -7.81 9.82 0.74
C LYS A 264 -6.42 10.46 0.88
N THR A 265 -5.66 10.11 1.91
CA THR A 265 -4.31 10.67 2.11
C THR A 265 -3.26 10.11 1.14
N GLY A 266 -3.59 9.05 0.39
CA GLY A 266 -2.63 8.36 -0.49
C GLY A 266 -1.64 7.44 0.23
N GLY A 267 -1.81 7.25 1.54
CA GLY A 267 -1.04 6.30 2.34
C GLY A 267 -1.53 4.85 2.21
N PHE A 268 -0.73 3.91 2.69
CA PHE A 268 -1.10 2.50 2.78
C PHE A 268 -1.99 2.28 3.99
N VAL A 269 -3.28 1.98 3.78
CA VAL A 269 -4.26 1.78 4.86
C VAL A 269 -4.49 0.29 5.10
N GLU A 270 -4.14 -0.17 6.30
CA GLU A 270 -4.41 -1.53 6.78
C GLU A 270 -5.70 -1.51 7.62
N LYS A 271 -6.85 -1.75 6.99
CA LYS A 271 -8.18 -1.63 7.64
C LYS A 271 -8.30 -2.37 8.98
N GLU A 272 -7.63 -3.51 9.12
CA GLU A 272 -7.66 -4.27 10.37
C GLU A 272 -7.06 -3.51 11.56
N CYS A 273 -6.19 -2.51 11.32
CA CYS A 273 -5.61 -1.67 12.35
C CYS A 273 -6.60 -0.65 12.97
N TYR A 274 -7.78 -0.50 12.38
CA TYR A 274 -8.83 0.42 12.86
C TYR A 274 -9.99 -0.30 13.56
N GLY A 275 -9.85 -1.58 13.80
CA GLY A 275 -10.91 -2.39 14.42
C GLY A 275 -10.44 -3.72 14.95
N TYR A 276 -10.27 -4.70 14.06
CA TYR A 276 -9.99 -6.08 14.46
C TYR A 276 -8.71 -6.25 15.28
N ILE A 277 -7.57 -5.78 14.77
CA ILE A 277 -6.26 -5.95 15.44
C ILE A 277 -6.25 -5.32 16.83
N PRO A 278 -6.60 -4.03 17.00
CA PRO A 278 -6.60 -3.46 18.34
C PRO A 278 -7.59 -4.15 19.29
N CYS A 279 -8.78 -4.54 18.84
CA CYS A 279 -9.74 -5.24 19.70
C CYS A 279 -9.23 -6.60 20.17
N ILE A 280 -8.69 -7.41 19.26
CA ILE A 280 -8.19 -8.73 19.62
C ILE A 280 -6.98 -8.66 20.57
N GLN A 281 -6.09 -7.67 20.36
CA GLN A 281 -4.93 -7.46 21.23
C GLN A 281 -5.33 -6.86 22.60
N LEU A 282 -6.29 -5.94 22.63
CA LEU A 282 -6.85 -5.44 23.90
C LEU A 282 -7.50 -6.54 24.73
N SER A 283 -8.20 -7.48 24.10
CA SER A 283 -8.72 -8.65 24.79
C SER A 283 -7.62 -9.40 25.56
N VAL A 284 -6.47 -9.61 24.92
CA VAL A 284 -5.33 -10.29 25.57
C VAL A 284 -4.69 -9.40 26.64
N CYS A 285 -4.50 -8.10 26.38
CA CYS A 285 -3.92 -7.18 27.36
C CYS A 285 -4.76 -7.15 28.65
N TRP A 286 -6.06 -6.95 28.56
CA TRP A 286 -6.96 -6.86 29.71
C TRP A 286 -7.06 -8.20 30.48
N TYR A 287 -6.95 -9.32 29.77
CA TYR A 287 -6.84 -10.63 30.40
C TYR A 287 -5.62 -10.70 31.35
N TYR A 288 -4.43 -10.33 30.85
CA TYR A 288 -3.20 -10.35 31.66
C TYR A 288 -3.17 -9.25 32.73
N LEU A 289 -3.95 -8.19 32.59
CA LEU A 289 -4.15 -7.16 33.61
C LEU A 289 -5.19 -7.56 34.67
N GLY A 290 -5.84 -8.73 34.53
CA GLY A 290 -6.79 -9.27 35.50
C GLY A 290 -8.24 -8.79 35.32
N ASP A 291 -8.52 -7.96 34.31
CA ASP A 291 -9.89 -7.48 34.02
C ASP A 291 -10.53 -8.37 32.93
N ILE A 292 -11.07 -9.52 33.38
CA ILE A 292 -11.66 -10.52 32.50
C ILE A 292 -12.91 -9.99 31.78
N GLU A 293 -13.65 -9.10 32.42
CA GLU A 293 -14.87 -8.54 31.84
C GLU A 293 -14.53 -7.65 30.64
N LYS A 294 -13.58 -6.72 30.80
CA LYS A 294 -13.09 -5.93 29.66
C LYS A 294 -12.43 -6.78 28.58
N ALA A 295 -11.67 -7.79 28.97
CA ALA A 295 -11.08 -8.73 28.02
C ALA A 295 -12.15 -9.37 27.14
N PHE A 296 -13.26 -9.81 27.74
CA PHE A 296 -14.37 -10.39 27.01
C PHE A 296 -15.13 -9.36 26.14
N GLN A 297 -15.34 -8.14 26.64
CA GLN A 297 -15.96 -7.07 25.86
C GLN A 297 -15.18 -6.79 24.57
N TYR A 298 -13.86 -6.65 24.65
CA TYR A 298 -13.01 -6.45 23.47
C TYR A 298 -12.96 -7.68 22.56
N HIS A 299 -13.01 -8.89 23.14
CA HIS A 299 -13.16 -10.11 22.35
C HIS A 299 -14.45 -10.11 21.52
N CYS A 300 -15.59 -9.80 22.12
CA CYS A 300 -16.87 -9.69 21.42
C CYS A 300 -16.81 -8.62 20.32
N GLN A 301 -16.20 -7.47 20.60
CA GLN A 301 -16.02 -6.41 19.62
C GLN A 301 -15.16 -6.87 18.44
N ALA A 302 -14.04 -7.60 18.68
CA ALA A 302 -13.24 -8.18 17.60
C ALA A 302 -14.06 -9.11 16.70
N GLY A 303 -14.99 -9.89 17.29
CA GLY A 303 -15.90 -10.77 16.55
C GLY A 303 -16.84 -10.04 15.60
N THR A 304 -17.19 -8.77 15.86
CA THR A 304 -18.01 -7.98 14.93
C THR A 304 -17.28 -7.62 13.65
N TYR A 305 -15.96 -7.52 13.70
CA TYR A 305 -15.11 -7.24 12.54
C TYR A 305 -14.74 -8.51 11.77
N LYS A 306 -14.34 -9.56 12.49
CA LYS A 306 -13.80 -10.79 11.86
C LYS A 306 -14.20 -12.04 12.65
N PRO A 307 -15.48 -12.52 12.56
CA PRO A 307 -16.02 -13.59 13.40
C PRO A 307 -15.37 -14.96 13.17
N TYR A 308 -14.65 -15.13 12.06
CA TYR A 308 -13.93 -16.37 11.74
C TYR A 308 -12.41 -16.17 11.73
N GLY A 309 -11.90 -15.06 12.30
CA GLY A 309 -10.47 -14.84 12.44
C GLY A 309 -9.83 -15.90 13.33
N ARG A 310 -8.65 -16.39 12.92
CA ARG A 310 -7.93 -17.45 13.65
C ARG A 310 -7.71 -17.11 15.13
N GLU A 311 -7.23 -15.90 15.39
CA GLU A 311 -6.96 -15.41 16.75
C GLU A 311 -8.26 -15.23 17.55
N PHE A 312 -9.34 -14.77 16.90
CA PHE A 312 -10.65 -14.66 17.52
C PHE A 312 -11.16 -16.03 17.95
N LEU A 313 -11.17 -17.03 17.08
CA LEU A 313 -11.63 -18.37 17.40
C LEU A 313 -10.79 -19.03 18.50
N LYS A 314 -9.48 -18.81 18.50
CA LYS A 314 -8.58 -19.28 19.56
C LYS A 314 -8.93 -18.66 20.92
N ASN A 315 -9.14 -17.35 20.98
CA ASN A 315 -9.51 -16.66 22.21
C ASN A 315 -10.92 -17.04 22.67
N GLN A 316 -11.85 -17.29 21.75
CA GLN A 316 -13.23 -17.72 22.06
C GLN A 316 -13.25 -19.02 22.84
N GLN A 317 -12.44 -20.01 22.45
CA GLN A 317 -12.34 -21.28 23.17
C GLN A 317 -11.93 -21.07 24.64
N TYR A 318 -11.01 -20.15 24.89
CA TYR A 318 -10.59 -19.80 26.23
C TYR A 318 -11.73 -19.17 27.06
N PHE A 319 -12.45 -18.18 26.52
CA PHE A 319 -13.57 -17.52 27.22
C PHE A 319 -14.73 -18.46 27.52
N ILE A 320 -14.96 -19.47 26.67
CA ILE A 320 -15.96 -20.52 26.95
C ILE A 320 -15.55 -21.34 28.18
N SER A 321 -14.26 -21.71 28.29
CA SER A 321 -13.75 -22.52 29.40
C SER A 321 -13.71 -21.80 30.74
N VAL A 322 -13.59 -20.47 30.75
CA VAL A 322 -13.50 -19.65 31.97
C VAL A 322 -14.90 -19.30 32.54
N ARG A 323 -15.94 -19.39 31.69
CA ARG A 323 -17.35 -19.12 32.09
C ARG A 323 -18.16 -20.36 32.50
N GLN A 324 -17.59 -21.55 32.33
CA GLN A 324 -18.09 -22.79 32.90
C GLN A 324 -17.52 -23.03 34.32
#